data_5967ebbede6c997067ef7e91d4a9eb09
#
_entry.id   5967ebbede6c997067ef7e91d4a9eb09
#
_cell.length_a   1.000
_cell.length_b   1.000
_cell.length_c   1.000
_cell.angle_alpha   90.00
_cell.angle_beta   90.00
_cell.angle_gamma   90.00
#
_symmetry.space_group_name_H-M   'P 1'
#
loop_
_entity.id
_entity.type
_entity.pdbx_description
1 polymer ?
#
loop_
_entity_poly.entity_id
_entity_poly.type
_entity_poly.pdbx_seq_one_letter_code
_entity_poly.pdbx_strand_id
1 'polypeptide(L)'
;MSNHETVNEILVRLFANILDIEEKCLKIGKFSDLSISEMHVIDNIGVNRERTMSDTAKDLRITSGTLTTAVDNLIKKGYVARERSIEDRRVVKIKLTENGIAAYRSHEDFHKDLVISALQQLDSNEEALLIKVLTNIDVFFKNKYKF
;
A
#
# COMPACT_ATOMS: atom_id res chain seq x y z
N MET A 1 -11.75 0.39 -32.59
CA MET A 1 -10.91 0.90 -31.48
C MET A 1 -9.47 0.49 -31.70
N SER A 2 -8.55 1.41 -31.59
CA SER A 2 -7.13 1.05 -31.69
C SER A 2 -6.69 0.32 -30.41
N ASN A 3 -5.62 -0.48 -30.46
CA ASN A 3 -5.06 -1.14 -29.29
C ASN A 3 -4.71 -0.13 -28.18
N HIS A 4 -4.29 1.09 -28.56
CA HIS A 4 -4.00 2.16 -27.61
C HIS A 4 -5.23 2.64 -26.83
N GLU A 5 -6.36 2.81 -27.53
CA GLU A 5 -7.63 3.19 -26.91
C GLU A 5 -8.12 2.11 -25.96
N THR A 6 -8.06 0.85 -26.37
CA THR A 6 -8.45 -0.29 -25.53
C THR A 6 -7.58 -0.38 -24.26
N VAL A 7 -6.26 -0.26 -24.38
CA VAL A 7 -5.36 -0.28 -23.23
C VAL A 7 -5.63 0.90 -22.30
N ASN A 8 -5.86 2.10 -22.83
CA ASN A 8 -6.17 3.28 -22.01
C ASN A 8 -7.48 3.09 -21.21
N GLU A 9 -8.54 2.61 -21.86
CA GLU A 9 -9.82 2.36 -21.19
C GLU A 9 -9.69 1.33 -20.06
N ILE A 10 -8.95 0.24 -20.31
CA ILE A 10 -8.71 -0.81 -19.31
C ILE A 10 -7.93 -0.23 -18.13
N LEU A 11 -6.84 0.48 -18.38
CA LEU A 11 -6.01 1.06 -17.31
C LEU A 11 -6.80 2.04 -16.45
N VAL A 12 -7.51 2.99 -17.04
CA VAL A 12 -8.31 3.98 -16.31
C VAL A 12 -9.36 3.30 -15.44
N ARG A 13 -10.08 2.34 -15.99
CA ARG A 13 -11.09 1.57 -15.25
C ARG A 13 -10.47 0.71 -14.14
N LEU A 14 -9.33 0.07 -14.43
CA LEU A 14 -8.66 -0.81 -13.49
C LEU A 14 -8.20 -0.04 -12.24
N PHE A 15 -7.55 1.11 -12.41
CA PHE A 15 -7.11 1.95 -11.29
C PHE A 15 -8.29 2.42 -10.43
N ALA A 16 -9.37 2.89 -11.05
CA ALA A 16 -10.56 3.30 -10.31
C ALA A 16 -11.19 2.13 -9.54
N ASN A 17 -11.31 0.97 -10.17
CA ASN A 17 -11.94 -0.20 -9.56
C ASN A 17 -11.08 -0.80 -8.44
N ILE A 18 -9.75 -0.87 -8.58
CA ILE A 18 -8.88 -1.43 -7.53
C ILE A 18 -9.03 -0.65 -6.23
N LEU A 19 -8.95 0.68 -6.28
CA LEU A 19 -9.10 1.51 -5.08
C LEU A 19 -10.48 1.38 -4.43
N ASP A 20 -11.55 1.35 -5.22
CA ASP A 20 -12.92 1.17 -4.73
C ASP A 20 -13.13 -0.21 -4.11
N ILE A 21 -12.58 -1.26 -4.71
CA ILE A 21 -12.68 -2.63 -4.20
C ILE A 21 -11.85 -2.80 -2.92
N GLU A 22 -10.64 -2.25 -2.85
CA GLU A 22 -9.83 -2.25 -1.63
C GLU A 22 -10.61 -1.63 -0.45
N GLU A 23 -11.19 -0.46 -0.66
CA GLU A 23 -11.97 0.22 0.38
C GLU A 23 -13.21 -0.60 0.78
N LYS A 24 -13.95 -1.15 -0.17
CA LYS A 24 -15.10 -2.01 0.10
C LYS A 24 -14.72 -3.27 0.85
N CYS A 25 -13.67 -3.96 0.45
CA CYS A 25 -13.20 -5.17 1.13
C CYS A 25 -12.77 -4.86 2.57
N LEU A 26 -12.11 -3.73 2.79
CA LEU A 26 -11.73 -3.29 4.13
C LEU A 26 -12.97 -3.03 5.00
N LYS A 27 -14.00 -2.35 4.46
CA LYS A 27 -15.22 -1.99 5.20
C LYS A 27 -16.10 -3.17 5.60
N ILE A 28 -16.13 -4.23 4.82
CA ILE A 28 -16.91 -5.44 5.14
C ILE A 28 -16.12 -6.47 5.95
N GLY A 29 -14.80 -6.29 6.08
CA GLY A 29 -13.92 -7.21 6.78
C GLY A 29 -13.80 -6.95 8.28
N LYS A 30 -12.94 -7.71 8.92
CA LYS A 30 -12.63 -7.63 10.35
C LYS A 30 -12.03 -6.28 10.77
N PHE A 31 -11.39 -5.58 9.85
CA PHE A 31 -10.68 -4.31 10.07
C PHE A 31 -11.45 -3.11 9.53
N SER A 32 -12.76 -3.13 9.64
CA SER A 32 -13.68 -2.13 9.08
C SER A 32 -13.57 -0.74 9.73
N ASP A 33 -12.90 -0.63 10.86
CA ASP A 33 -12.58 0.61 11.54
C ASP A 33 -11.36 1.35 10.93
N LEU A 34 -10.62 0.68 10.03
CA LEU A 34 -9.53 1.30 9.27
C LEU A 34 -10.04 2.03 8.03
N SER A 35 -9.45 3.20 7.75
CA SER A 35 -9.52 3.82 6.43
C SER A 35 -8.47 3.20 5.50
N ILE A 36 -8.65 3.36 4.18
CA ILE A 36 -7.65 2.89 3.22
C ILE A 36 -6.31 3.61 3.40
N SER A 37 -6.31 4.88 3.75
CA SER A 37 -5.09 5.63 4.04
C SER A 37 -4.36 5.10 5.26
N GLU A 38 -5.08 4.72 6.31
CA GLU A 38 -4.50 4.08 7.50
C GLU A 38 -3.95 2.69 7.16
N MET A 39 -4.64 1.92 6.30
CA MET A 39 -4.14 0.63 5.82
C MET A 39 -2.82 0.78 5.05
N HIS A 40 -2.69 1.80 4.20
CA HIS A 40 -1.43 2.09 3.49
C HIS A 40 -0.29 2.47 4.44
N VAL A 41 -0.58 3.11 5.57
CA VAL A 41 0.43 3.33 6.63
C VAL A 41 0.88 2.00 7.24
N ILE A 42 -0.06 1.11 7.55
CA ILE A 42 0.23 -0.25 8.05
C ILE A 42 1.11 -1.01 7.06
N ASP A 43 0.78 -0.98 5.77
CA ASP A 43 1.57 -1.64 4.71
C ASP A 43 2.99 -1.08 4.63
N ASN A 44 3.13 0.22 4.71
CA ASN A 44 4.45 0.86 4.65
C ASN A 44 5.32 0.53 5.85
N ILE A 45 4.75 0.43 7.04
CA ILE A 45 5.47 -0.01 8.24
C ILE A 45 5.97 -1.45 8.05
N GLY A 46 5.10 -2.35 7.65
CA GLY A 46 5.44 -3.76 7.39
C GLY A 46 5.68 -4.58 8.65
N VAL A 47 5.75 -5.90 8.46
CA VAL A 47 5.89 -6.87 9.55
C VAL A 47 7.35 -7.00 9.99
N ASN A 48 7.57 -7.19 11.31
CA ASN A 48 8.88 -7.44 11.93
C ASN A 48 9.94 -6.36 11.64
N ARG A 49 9.52 -5.11 11.53
CA ARG A 49 10.44 -3.98 11.38
C ARG A 49 9.92 -2.73 12.07
N GLU A 50 10.84 -1.83 12.35
CA GLU A 50 10.57 -0.48 12.81
C GLU A 50 10.86 0.51 11.69
N ARG A 51 10.05 1.54 11.61
CA ARG A 51 10.24 2.64 10.66
C ARG A 51 10.29 3.96 11.40
N THR A 52 11.07 4.91 10.92
CA THR A 52 10.98 6.28 11.42
C THR A 52 9.74 6.97 10.86
N MET A 53 9.19 7.92 11.61
CA MET A 53 8.10 8.77 11.11
C MET A 53 8.51 9.52 9.84
N SER A 54 9.74 9.99 9.78
CA SER A 54 10.28 10.73 8.63
C SER A 54 10.35 9.88 7.36
N ASP A 55 10.90 8.67 7.45
CA ASP A 55 11.01 7.77 6.29
C ASP A 55 9.63 7.32 5.81
N THR A 56 8.72 7.04 6.74
CA THR A 56 7.34 6.64 6.42
C THR A 56 6.60 7.76 5.68
N ALA A 57 6.69 9.01 6.17
CA ALA A 57 6.07 10.16 5.49
C ALA A 57 6.64 10.37 4.09
N LYS A 58 7.96 10.22 3.94
CA LYS A 58 8.64 10.34 2.65
C LYS A 58 8.18 9.26 1.66
N ASP A 59 8.16 8.01 2.09
CA ASP A 59 7.76 6.89 1.22
C ASP A 59 6.28 6.98 0.79
N LEU A 60 5.40 7.39 1.72
CA LEU A 60 3.98 7.61 1.43
C LEU A 60 3.70 8.94 0.71
N ARG A 61 4.71 9.81 0.57
CA ARG A 61 4.60 11.14 -0.06
C ARG A 61 3.52 12.02 0.57
N ILE A 62 3.44 11.96 1.88
CA ILE A 62 2.54 12.78 2.69
C ILE A 62 3.32 13.69 3.63
N THR A 63 2.67 14.73 4.13
CA THR A 63 3.27 15.62 5.11
C THR A 63 3.45 14.92 6.46
N SER A 64 4.42 15.38 7.27
CA SER A 64 4.62 14.88 8.63
C SER A 64 3.35 15.04 9.50
N GLY A 65 2.59 16.12 9.31
CA GLY A 65 1.33 16.35 10.03
C GLY A 65 0.25 15.33 9.64
N THR A 66 0.12 15.03 8.37
CA THR A 66 -0.82 14.00 7.87
C THR A 66 -0.46 12.63 8.44
N LEU A 67 0.81 12.25 8.40
CA LEU A 67 1.26 10.98 8.98
C LEU A 67 1.04 10.94 10.49
N THR A 68 1.35 12.01 11.23
CA THR A 68 1.14 12.08 12.66
C THR A 68 -0.31 11.82 13.03
N THR A 69 -1.26 12.45 12.31
CA THR A 69 -2.69 12.22 12.52
C THR A 69 -3.08 10.76 12.27
N ALA A 70 -2.62 10.18 11.17
CA ALA A 70 -2.90 8.78 10.83
C ALA A 70 -2.31 7.82 11.89
N VAL A 71 -1.07 8.02 12.30
CA VAL A 71 -0.40 7.20 13.32
C VAL A 71 -1.07 7.34 14.68
N ASP A 72 -1.45 8.55 15.10
CA ASP A 72 -2.19 8.76 16.36
C ASP A 72 -3.53 8.00 16.36
N ASN A 73 -4.26 8.00 15.26
CA ASN A 73 -5.48 7.21 15.11
C ASN A 73 -5.20 5.71 15.15
N LEU A 74 -4.16 5.23 14.47
CA LEU A 74 -3.76 3.83 14.47
C LEU A 74 -3.31 3.35 15.87
N ILE A 75 -2.65 4.20 16.64
CA ILE A 75 -2.29 3.90 18.04
C ILE A 75 -3.56 3.78 18.90
N LYS A 76 -4.50 4.72 18.78
CA LYS A 76 -5.79 4.67 19.50
C LYS A 76 -6.60 3.42 19.16
N LYS A 77 -6.55 2.98 17.91
CA LYS A 77 -7.22 1.76 17.42
C LYS A 77 -6.45 0.47 17.76
N GLY A 78 -5.20 0.58 18.25
CA GLY A 78 -4.38 -0.55 18.69
C GLY A 78 -3.62 -1.29 17.58
N TYR A 79 -3.38 -0.65 16.44
CA TYR A 79 -2.67 -1.26 15.29
C TYR A 79 -1.18 -0.92 15.24
N VAL A 80 -0.78 0.20 15.81
CA VAL A 80 0.60 0.72 15.76
C VAL A 80 1.07 1.08 17.16
N ALA A 81 2.34 0.84 17.45
CA ALA A 81 3.05 1.33 18.61
C ALA A 81 4.11 2.34 18.16
N ARG A 82 4.31 3.37 19.00
CA ARG A 82 5.29 4.44 18.77
C ARG A 82 6.26 4.51 19.92
N GLU A 83 7.54 4.52 19.60
CA GLU A 83 8.62 4.62 20.57
C GLU A 83 9.64 5.69 20.15
N ARG A 84 10.25 6.37 21.12
CA ARG A 84 11.39 7.23 20.84
C ARG A 84 12.65 6.40 20.83
N SER A 85 13.56 6.68 19.88
CA SER A 85 14.85 6.03 19.84
C SER A 85 15.63 6.30 21.14
N ILE A 86 16.30 5.27 21.63
CA ILE A 86 17.19 5.39 22.82
C ILE A 86 18.46 6.16 22.43
N GLU A 87 18.93 6.00 21.20
CA GLU A 87 20.16 6.62 20.69
C GLU A 87 19.97 8.12 20.42
N ASP A 88 18.84 8.50 19.81
CA ASP A 88 18.47 9.90 19.57
C ASP A 88 16.96 10.09 19.82
N ARG A 89 16.62 10.76 20.92
CA ARG A 89 15.24 11.04 21.33
C ARG A 89 14.46 11.92 20.35
N ARG A 90 15.12 12.54 19.36
CA ARG A 90 14.47 13.28 18.28
C ARG A 90 13.85 12.35 17.26
N VAL A 91 14.37 11.11 17.16
CA VAL A 91 13.90 10.10 16.23
C VAL A 91 12.75 9.33 16.88
N VAL A 92 11.60 9.36 16.21
CA VAL A 92 10.41 8.60 16.60
C VAL A 92 10.26 7.42 15.64
N LYS A 93 10.18 6.22 16.19
CA LYS A 93 10.00 4.97 15.49
C LYS A 93 8.59 4.44 15.69
N ILE A 94 8.07 3.80 14.69
CA ILE A 94 6.76 3.14 14.67
C ILE A 94 6.91 1.69 14.23
N LYS A 95 6.09 0.82 14.81
CA LYS A 95 6.01 -0.61 14.49
C LYS A 95 4.58 -1.10 14.58
N LEU A 96 4.27 -2.19 13.90
CA LEU A 96 2.96 -2.83 14.01
C LEU A 96 2.83 -3.58 15.35
N THR A 97 1.64 -3.52 15.92
CA THR A 97 1.20 -4.43 16.98
C THR A 97 0.76 -5.78 16.39
N GLU A 98 0.38 -6.74 17.22
CA GLU A 98 -0.21 -8.00 16.74
C GLU A 98 -1.47 -7.75 15.88
N ASN A 99 -2.33 -6.81 16.29
CA ASN A 99 -3.50 -6.40 15.48
C ASN A 99 -3.08 -5.73 14.17
N GLY A 100 -2.04 -4.90 14.19
CA GLY A 100 -1.48 -4.29 12.98
C GLY A 100 -0.93 -5.33 12.01
N ILE A 101 -0.25 -6.35 12.51
CA ILE A 101 0.24 -7.48 11.71
C ILE A 101 -0.92 -8.28 11.12
N ALA A 102 -1.98 -8.51 11.87
CA ALA A 102 -3.16 -9.19 11.37
C ALA A 102 -3.86 -8.40 10.26
N ALA A 103 -3.96 -7.07 10.40
CA ALA A 103 -4.50 -6.21 9.36
C ALA A 103 -3.61 -6.20 8.10
N TYR A 104 -2.29 -6.10 8.27
CA TYR A 104 -1.31 -6.19 7.19
C TYR A 104 -1.49 -7.48 6.38
N ARG A 105 -1.54 -8.63 7.05
CA ARG A 105 -1.69 -9.94 6.38
C ARG A 105 -3.02 -10.06 5.63
N SER A 106 -4.10 -9.57 6.21
CA SER A 106 -5.40 -9.56 5.55
C SER A 106 -5.38 -8.75 4.24
N HIS A 107 -4.70 -7.61 4.24
CA HIS A 107 -4.56 -6.77 3.05
C HIS A 107 -3.58 -7.39 2.03
N GLU A 108 -2.51 -8.02 2.50
CA GLU A 108 -1.58 -8.79 1.66
C GLU A 108 -2.30 -9.94 0.94
N ASP A 109 -3.19 -10.67 1.62
CA ASP A 109 -3.98 -11.74 1.03
C ASP A 109 -4.91 -11.23 -0.07
N PHE A 110 -5.53 -10.07 0.11
CA PHE A 110 -6.31 -9.41 -0.94
C PHE A 110 -5.47 -9.18 -2.21
N HIS A 111 -4.27 -8.64 -2.06
CA HIS A 111 -3.38 -8.41 -3.20
C HIS A 111 -2.88 -9.72 -3.85
N LYS A 112 -2.60 -10.75 -3.04
CA LYS A 112 -2.23 -12.08 -3.56
C LYS A 112 -3.33 -12.68 -4.40
N ASP A 113 -4.57 -12.63 -3.92
CA ASP A 113 -5.72 -13.17 -4.66
C ASP A 113 -5.93 -12.43 -5.98
N LEU A 114 -5.76 -11.11 -6.00
CA LEU A 114 -5.81 -10.29 -7.20
C LEU A 114 -4.73 -10.73 -8.21
N VAL A 115 -3.48 -10.87 -7.76
CA VAL A 115 -2.36 -11.27 -8.63
C VAL A 115 -2.56 -12.69 -9.17
N ILE A 116 -2.93 -13.65 -8.31
CA ILE A 116 -3.21 -15.03 -8.73
C ILE A 116 -4.31 -15.06 -9.79
N SER A 117 -5.41 -14.34 -9.56
CA SER A 117 -6.52 -14.27 -10.51
C SER A 117 -6.12 -13.65 -11.85
N ALA A 118 -5.23 -12.65 -11.82
CA ALA A 118 -4.74 -12.01 -13.04
C ALA A 118 -3.80 -12.92 -13.86
N LEU A 119 -3.00 -13.76 -13.19
CA LEU A 119 -1.96 -14.57 -13.83
C LEU A 119 -2.41 -16.00 -14.19
N GLN A 120 -3.47 -16.51 -13.59
CA GLN A 120 -3.85 -17.94 -13.67
C GLN A 120 -4.09 -18.48 -15.10
N GLN A 121 -4.30 -17.61 -16.08
CA GLN A 121 -4.54 -18.00 -17.48
C GLN A 121 -3.36 -17.65 -18.40
N LEU A 122 -2.28 -17.11 -17.86
CA LEU A 122 -1.11 -16.70 -18.63
C LEU A 122 -0.07 -17.81 -18.64
N ASP A 123 0.61 -17.98 -19.77
CA ASP A 123 1.83 -18.76 -19.83
C ASP A 123 3.05 -17.91 -19.36
N SER A 124 4.20 -18.56 -19.19
CA SER A 124 5.40 -17.89 -18.69
C SER A 124 5.91 -16.77 -19.58
N ASN A 125 5.67 -16.80 -20.87
CA ASN A 125 6.05 -15.73 -21.81
C ASN A 125 5.11 -14.52 -21.65
N GLU A 126 3.83 -14.78 -21.50
CA GLU A 126 2.79 -13.78 -21.27
C GLU A 126 2.97 -13.10 -19.91
N GLU A 127 3.31 -13.85 -18.86
CA GLU A 127 3.68 -13.28 -17.55
C GLU A 127 4.90 -12.35 -17.66
N ALA A 128 5.96 -12.79 -18.35
CA ALA A 128 7.15 -11.97 -18.57
C ALA A 128 6.85 -10.68 -19.35
N LEU A 129 5.96 -10.77 -20.34
CA LEU A 129 5.51 -9.60 -21.10
C LEU A 129 4.71 -8.63 -20.23
N LEU A 130 3.79 -9.13 -19.39
CA LEU A 130 3.03 -8.32 -18.44
C LEU A 130 3.95 -7.59 -17.47
N ILE A 131 4.91 -8.30 -16.86
CA ILE A 131 5.90 -7.70 -15.97
C ILE A 131 6.68 -6.58 -16.67
N LYS A 132 7.11 -6.81 -17.91
CA LYS A 132 7.80 -5.81 -18.72
C LYS A 132 6.95 -4.55 -18.95
N VAL A 133 5.68 -4.72 -19.28
CA VAL A 133 4.76 -3.59 -19.51
C VAL A 133 4.54 -2.78 -18.24
N LEU A 134 4.27 -3.45 -17.11
CA LEU A 134 4.08 -2.79 -15.81
C LEU A 134 5.36 -2.06 -15.35
N THR A 135 6.54 -2.68 -15.55
CA THR A 135 7.83 -2.05 -15.27
C THR A 135 8.06 -0.79 -16.12
N ASN A 136 7.69 -0.83 -17.40
CA ASN A 136 7.81 0.34 -18.27
C ASN A 136 6.94 1.51 -17.81
N ILE A 137 5.73 1.22 -17.30
CA ILE A 137 4.84 2.24 -16.73
C ILE A 137 5.47 2.86 -15.47
N ASP A 138 6.01 2.04 -14.56
CA ASP A 138 6.68 2.51 -13.35
C ASP A 138 7.91 3.39 -13.66
N VAL A 139 8.75 2.94 -14.60
CA VAL A 139 9.92 3.71 -15.07
C VAL A 139 9.49 5.04 -15.72
N PHE A 140 8.44 5.03 -16.53
CA PHE A 140 7.89 6.24 -17.12
C PHE A 140 7.47 7.26 -16.05
N PHE A 141 6.76 6.82 -15.01
CA PHE A 141 6.34 7.70 -13.93
C PHE A 141 7.53 8.26 -13.13
N LYS A 142 8.50 7.42 -12.79
CA LYS A 142 9.73 7.85 -12.09
C LYS A 142 10.48 8.92 -12.87
N ASN A 143 10.65 8.70 -14.18
CA ASN A 143 11.40 9.63 -15.02
C ASN A 143 10.68 10.96 -15.28
N LYS A 144 9.38 10.88 -15.55
CA LYS A 144 8.59 12.06 -15.91
C LYS A 144 8.19 12.92 -14.71
N TYR A 145 7.86 12.29 -13.61
CA TYR A 145 7.32 12.96 -12.41
C TYR A 145 8.30 13.01 -11.24
N LYS A 146 9.51 12.53 -11.42
CA LYS A 146 10.61 12.52 -10.41
C LYS A 146 10.19 11.91 -9.08
N PHE A 147 9.59 10.76 -9.15
CA PHE A 147 9.21 9.97 -7.98
C PHE A 147 10.37 9.18 -7.41
#